data_dd07412658cdf10513398022e48e21e0
#
_entry.id   dd07412658cdf10513398022e48e21e0
#
_cell.length_a   1.000
_cell.length_b   1.000
_cell.length_c   1.000
_cell.angle_alpha   90.00
_cell.angle_beta   90.00
_cell.angle_gamma   90.00
#
_symmetry.space_group_name_H-M   'P 1'
#
loop_
_entity.id
_entity.type
_entity.pdbx_description
1 polymer ?
#
loop_
_entity_poly.entity_id
_entity_poly.type
_entity_poly.pdbx_seq_one_letter_code
_entity_poly.pdbx_strand_id
1 'polypeptide(L)'
;MAHEFTWDHVENPDKAIVFTGPGSNASGFVDALDSISDTMDYIRIDDTQYEILLKDHNKGTALTYVADHLNISTDDCYAFGDSNNDISMFKAAGHGIAMGNACDELKEIAEYVTDSVNDDGIYHAFKYYHLI
;
A
#
# COMPACT_ATOMS: atom_id res chain seq x y z
N MET A 1 -20.49 -0.49 23.48
CA MET A 1 -21.55 -0.02 22.56
C MET A 1 -20.97 -0.09 21.16
N ALA A 2 -21.49 -0.97 20.33
CA ALA A 2 -21.14 -0.99 18.92
C ALA A 2 -21.76 0.26 18.29
N HIS A 3 -20.96 1.13 17.69
CA HIS A 3 -21.48 2.21 16.89
C HIS A 3 -22.01 1.58 15.59
N GLU A 4 -23.29 1.71 15.37
CA GLU A 4 -23.93 1.34 14.11
C GLU A 4 -23.41 2.29 13.03
N PHE A 5 -22.70 1.75 12.06
CA PHE A 5 -22.19 2.52 10.93
C PHE A 5 -23.30 2.61 9.89
N THR A 6 -23.73 3.82 9.54
CA THR A 6 -24.73 4.04 8.49
C THR A 6 -24.03 4.46 7.20
N TRP A 7 -24.31 3.75 6.12
CA TRP A 7 -23.79 4.03 4.77
C TRP A 7 -24.57 5.10 4.02
N ASP A 8 -25.51 5.75 4.69
CA ASP A 8 -26.50 6.65 4.08
C ASP A 8 -25.92 7.86 3.32
N HIS A 9 -24.58 8.07 3.39
CA HIS A 9 -23.92 9.23 2.77
C HIS A 9 -22.67 8.83 1.94
N VAL A 10 -22.44 7.55 1.68
CA VAL A 10 -21.26 7.08 0.90
C VAL A 10 -21.76 6.48 -0.41
N GLU A 11 -21.74 7.25 -1.48
CA GLU A 11 -22.28 6.79 -2.77
C GLU A 11 -21.30 5.92 -3.57
N ASN A 12 -20.02 6.07 -3.48
CA ASN A 12 -19.03 5.23 -4.17
C ASN A 12 -17.67 5.31 -3.42
N PRO A 13 -17.42 4.49 -2.41
CA PRO A 13 -16.14 4.52 -1.71
C PRO A 13 -15.03 3.95 -2.60
N ASP A 14 -13.94 4.67 -2.74
CA ASP A 14 -12.74 4.16 -3.44
C ASP A 14 -12.05 3.07 -2.64
N LYS A 15 -12.08 3.17 -1.29
CA LYS A 15 -11.56 2.19 -0.36
C LYS A 15 -12.23 2.29 1.01
N ALA A 16 -12.13 1.22 1.80
CA ALA A 16 -12.50 1.22 3.20
C ALA A 16 -11.28 0.89 4.08
N ILE A 17 -11.20 1.52 5.24
CA ILE A 17 -10.21 1.16 6.26
C ILE A 17 -10.97 0.60 7.45
N VAL A 18 -10.59 -0.62 7.87
CA VAL A 18 -11.22 -1.29 9.00
C VAL A 18 -10.21 -1.44 10.13
N PHE A 19 -10.62 -1.03 11.32
CA PHE A 19 -9.86 -1.22 12.54
C PHE A 19 -10.48 -2.35 13.37
N THR A 20 -9.72 -3.41 13.61
CA THR A 20 -10.11 -4.48 14.52
C THR A 20 -9.68 -4.12 15.94
N GLY A 21 -10.65 -3.98 16.86
CA GLY A 21 -10.35 -3.65 18.26
C GLY A 21 -9.63 -4.77 19.00
N PRO A 22 -9.03 -4.47 20.17
CA PRO A 22 -8.45 -5.50 21.05
C PRO A 22 -9.51 -6.54 21.42
N GLY A 23 -9.20 -7.82 21.18
CA GLY A 23 -10.12 -8.93 21.46
C GLY A 23 -11.17 -9.19 20.37
N SER A 24 -11.10 -8.50 19.24
CA SER A 24 -11.90 -8.84 18.06
C SER A 24 -11.50 -10.22 17.52
N ASN A 25 -12.47 -10.96 16.99
CA ASN A 25 -12.19 -12.22 16.31
C ASN A 25 -11.56 -11.94 14.93
N ALA A 26 -10.26 -11.68 14.92
CA ALA A 26 -9.52 -11.38 13.70
C ALA A 26 -9.61 -12.50 12.66
N SER A 27 -9.70 -13.77 13.07
CA SER A 27 -9.84 -14.90 12.15
C SER A 27 -11.19 -14.87 11.44
N GLY A 28 -12.30 -14.67 12.16
CA GLY A 28 -13.63 -14.57 11.54
C GLY A 28 -13.78 -13.33 10.62
N PHE A 29 -13.02 -12.26 10.89
CA PHE A 29 -12.98 -11.10 10.02
C PHE A 29 -12.22 -11.41 8.71
N VAL A 30 -11.06 -12.07 8.80
CA VAL A 30 -10.30 -12.52 7.62
C VAL A 30 -11.12 -13.51 6.79
N ASP A 31 -11.79 -14.50 7.41
CA ASP A 31 -12.68 -15.42 6.70
C ASP A 31 -13.79 -14.68 5.93
N ALA A 32 -14.33 -13.60 6.51
CA ALA A 32 -15.32 -12.76 5.84
C ALA A 32 -14.73 -12.00 4.65
N LEU A 33 -13.50 -11.47 4.77
CA LEU A 33 -12.80 -10.83 3.67
C LEU A 33 -12.50 -11.81 2.53
N ASP A 34 -12.06 -13.01 2.86
CA ASP A 34 -11.80 -14.07 1.88
C ASP A 34 -13.07 -14.45 1.09
N SER A 35 -14.25 -14.35 1.72
CA SER A 35 -15.53 -14.61 1.05
C SER A 35 -15.92 -13.61 -0.04
N ILE A 36 -15.30 -12.43 -0.05
CA ILE A 36 -15.50 -11.36 -1.05
C ILE A 36 -14.31 -11.18 -2.00
N SER A 37 -13.33 -12.07 -1.94
CA SER A 37 -12.06 -11.97 -2.69
C SER A 37 -12.22 -12.00 -4.22
N ASP A 38 -13.39 -12.40 -4.74
CA ASP A 38 -13.68 -12.33 -6.17
C ASP A 38 -13.87 -10.88 -6.67
N THR A 39 -14.30 -9.97 -5.79
CA THR A 39 -14.65 -8.59 -6.15
C THR A 39 -13.80 -7.55 -5.44
N MET A 40 -13.19 -7.92 -4.33
CA MET A 40 -12.40 -7.02 -3.49
C MET A 40 -11.05 -7.64 -3.15
N ASP A 41 -10.04 -6.79 -3.01
CA ASP A 41 -8.75 -7.13 -2.41
C ASP A 41 -8.69 -6.53 -1.01
N TYR A 42 -7.89 -7.12 -0.14
CA TYR A 42 -7.58 -6.50 1.15
C TYR A 42 -6.07 -6.54 1.43
N ILE A 43 -5.60 -5.53 2.14
CA ILE A 43 -4.21 -5.38 2.55
C ILE A 43 -4.18 -5.24 4.06
N ARG A 44 -3.46 -6.12 4.74
CA ARG A 44 -3.18 -5.97 6.16
C ARG A 44 -2.05 -4.95 6.33
N ILE A 45 -2.34 -3.84 6.99
CA ILE A 45 -1.37 -2.79 7.27
C ILE A 45 -0.58 -3.12 8.54
N ASP A 46 -1.31 -3.50 9.61
CA ASP A 46 -0.75 -3.95 10.88
C ASP A 46 -1.68 -4.99 11.55
N ASP A 47 -1.44 -5.28 12.83
CA ASP A 47 -2.23 -6.27 13.59
C ASP A 47 -3.71 -5.90 13.78
N THR A 48 -4.05 -4.64 13.57
CA THR A 48 -5.38 -4.09 13.84
C THR A 48 -6.02 -3.37 12.67
N GLN A 49 -5.27 -3.13 11.58
CA GLN A 49 -5.72 -2.31 10.47
C GLN A 49 -5.67 -3.05 9.14
N TYR A 50 -6.79 -2.98 8.40
CA TYR A 50 -6.93 -3.53 7.06
C TYR A 50 -7.45 -2.45 6.11
N GLU A 51 -6.87 -2.37 4.91
CA GLU A 51 -7.44 -1.65 3.77
C GLU A 51 -8.21 -2.63 2.88
N ILE A 52 -9.42 -2.25 2.48
CA ILE A 52 -10.27 -3.00 1.53
C ILE A 52 -10.42 -2.15 0.28
N LEU A 53 -10.12 -2.74 -0.87
CA LEU A 53 -10.06 -2.09 -2.17
C LEU A 53 -10.90 -2.87 -3.18
N LEU A 54 -11.34 -2.23 -4.23
CA LEU A 54 -11.86 -2.97 -5.38
C LEU A 54 -10.76 -3.87 -5.96
N LYS A 55 -11.16 -5.01 -6.48
CA LYS A 55 -10.25 -5.97 -7.12
C LYS A 55 -9.36 -5.27 -8.14
N ASP A 56 -8.07 -5.56 -8.09
CA ASP A 56 -7.04 -4.99 -8.98
C ASP A 56 -6.89 -3.45 -8.93
N HIS A 57 -7.45 -2.78 -7.90
CA HIS A 57 -7.30 -1.34 -7.68
C HIS A 57 -6.33 -1.08 -6.53
N ASN A 58 -5.04 -1.07 -6.83
CA ASN A 58 -3.96 -0.87 -5.86
C ASN A 58 -2.90 0.13 -6.38
N LYS A 59 -1.91 0.46 -5.55
CA LYS A 59 -0.86 1.43 -5.92
C LYS A 59 -0.03 0.99 -7.13
N GLY A 60 0.16 -0.31 -7.34
CA GLY A 60 0.90 -0.83 -8.49
C GLY A 60 0.14 -0.65 -9.80
N THR A 61 -1.15 -0.99 -9.83
CA THR A 61 -1.99 -0.78 -11.02
C THR A 61 -2.14 0.71 -11.31
N ALA A 62 -2.24 1.56 -10.28
CA ALA A 62 -2.27 3.00 -10.44
C ALA A 62 -0.97 3.55 -11.04
N LEU A 63 0.20 3.08 -10.57
CA LEU A 63 1.50 3.46 -11.13
C LEU A 63 1.57 3.09 -12.62
N THR A 64 1.23 1.85 -12.96
CA THR A 64 1.24 1.38 -14.36
C THR A 64 0.32 2.24 -15.23
N TYR A 65 -0.90 2.52 -14.76
CA TYR A 65 -1.84 3.36 -15.49
C TYR A 65 -1.29 4.76 -15.76
N VAL A 66 -0.67 5.39 -14.76
CA VAL A 66 -0.08 6.74 -14.90
C VAL A 66 1.13 6.70 -15.84
N ALA A 67 2.01 5.70 -15.70
CA ALA A 67 3.18 5.54 -16.58
C ALA A 67 2.76 5.36 -18.05
N ASP A 68 1.78 4.51 -18.31
CA ASP A 68 1.21 4.31 -19.66
C ASP A 68 0.63 5.60 -20.22
N HIS A 69 -0.13 6.35 -19.41
CA HIS A 69 -0.73 7.61 -19.83
C HIS A 69 0.30 8.67 -20.20
N LEU A 70 1.45 8.67 -19.49
CA LEU A 70 2.57 9.57 -19.74
C LEU A 70 3.56 9.05 -20.80
N ASN A 71 3.36 7.83 -21.34
CA ASN A 71 4.29 7.12 -22.22
C ASN A 71 5.70 6.98 -21.60
N ILE A 72 5.75 6.64 -20.30
CA ILE A 72 6.97 6.36 -19.53
C ILE A 72 7.02 4.86 -19.26
N SER A 73 8.20 4.23 -19.40
CA SER A 73 8.38 2.85 -18.96
C SER A 73 8.27 2.76 -17.44
N THR A 74 7.60 1.73 -16.94
CA THR A 74 7.63 1.44 -15.50
C THR A 74 9.04 1.13 -15.00
N ASP A 75 9.95 0.66 -15.86
CA ASP A 75 11.36 0.44 -15.55
C ASP A 75 12.10 1.74 -15.17
N ASP A 76 11.60 2.90 -15.63
CA ASP A 76 12.14 4.21 -15.30
C ASP A 76 11.44 4.85 -14.08
N CYS A 77 10.51 4.16 -13.44
CA CYS A 77 9.76 4.66 -12.28
C CYS A 77 10.46 4.33 -10.96
N TYR A 78 10.52 5.31 -10.06
CA TYR A 78 11.03 5.19 -8.71
C TYR A 78 9.88 5.21 -7.72
N ALA A 79 9.68 4.10 -7.01
CA ALA A 79 8.62 3.94 -6.00
C ALA A 79 9.21 4.06 -4.59
N PHE A 80 8.68 4.96 -3.78
CA PHE A 80 9.03 5.11 -2.37
C PHE A 80 7.89 4.61 -1.50
N GLY A 81 8.20 3.84 -0.45
CA GLY A 81 7.18 3.29 0.43
C GLY A 81 7.69 2.91 1.80
N ASP A 82 6.77 2.67 2.73
CA ASP A 82 7.07 2.29 4.10
C ASP A 82 6.15 1.21 4.68
N SER A 83 5.06 0.83 3.99
CA SER A 83 4.11 -0.15 4.51
C SER A 83 3.62 -1.17 3.46
N ASN A 84 2.86 -2.17 3.91
CA ASN A 84 2.42 -3.30 3.08
C ASN A 84 1.59 -2.89 1.85
N ASN A 85 0.88 -1.76 1.90
CA ASN A 85 0.12 -1.28 0.75
C ASN A 85 1.01 -0.72 -0.39
N ASP A 86 2.32 -0.57 -0.16
CA ASP A 86 3.30 -0.16 -1.17
C ASP A 86 3.91 -1.35 -1.94
N ILE A 87 3.72 -2.58 -1.47
CA ILE A 87 4.28 -3.80 -2.08
C ILE A 87 3.89 -3.92 -3.57
N SER A 88 2.63 -3.63 -3.90
CA SER A 88 2.16 -3.69 -5.29
C SER A 88 2.86 -2.67 -6.17
N MET A 89 3.13 -1.48 -5.66
CA MET A 89 3.84 -0.41 -6.37
C MET A 89 5.32 -0.76 -6.57
N PHE A 90 5.98 -1.36 -5.58
CA PHE A 90 7.37 -1.84 -5.70
C PHE A 90 7.51 -2.93 -6.78
N LYS A 91 6.53 -3.83 -6.88
CA LYS A 91 6.52 -4.87 -7.91
C LYS A 91 6.28 -4.33 -9.32
N ALA A 92 5.65 -3.18 -9.45
CA ALA A 92 5.33 -2.55 -10.73
C ALA A 92 6.42 -1.58 -11.21
N ALA A 93 7.13 -0.92 -10.29
CA ALA A 93 8.19 0.04 -10.60
C ALA A 93 9.51 -0.67 -10.90
N GLY A 94 10.35 -0.03 -11.74
CA GLY A 94 11.72 -0.48 -11.99
C GLY A 94 12.61 -0.34 -10.76
N HIS A 95 12.36 0.68 -9.93
CA HIS A 95 13.14 0.97 -8.72
C HIS A 95 12.25 1.09 -7.49
N GLY A 96 12.29 0.11 -6.60
CA GLY A 96 11.60 0.14 -5.30
C GLY A 96 12.55 0.59 -4.18
N ILE A 97 12.25 1.71 -3.53
CA ILE A 97 13.05 2.32 -2.47
C ILE A 97 12.27 2.29 -1.16
N ALA A 98 12.67 1.44 -0.22
CA ALA A 98 12.07 1.39 1.10
C ALA A 98 12.63 2.50 1.99
N MET A 99 11.74 3.17 2.73
CA MET A 99 12.14 4.10 3.78
C MET A 99 12.78 3.36 4.95
N GLY A 100 13.70 3.99 5.67
CA GLY A 100 14.37 3.38 6.82
C GLY A 100 13.41 2.91 7.93
N ASN A 101 12.25 3.57 8.05
CA ASN A 101 11.15 3.18 8.94
C ASN A 101 10.14 2.19 8.32
N ALA A 102 10.41 1.64 7.12
CA ALA A 102 9.50 0.71 6.45
C ALA A 102 9.37 -0.62 7.20
N CYS A 103 8.26 -1.34 6.95
CA CYS A 103 8.08 -2.71 7.43
C CYS A 103 9.10 -3.67 6.80
N ASP A 104 9.36 -4.78 7.48
CA ASP A 104 10.39 -5.74 7.06
C ASP A 104 10.06 -6.35 5.69
N GLU A 105 8.81 -6.67 5.43
CA GLU A 105 8.34 -7.24 4.17
C GLU A 105 8.64 -6.33 2.97
N LEU A 106 8.53 -5.02 3.14
CA LEU A 106 8.83 -4.06 2.08
C LEU A 106 10.34 -3.92 1.87
N LYS A 107 11.12 -3.91 2.96
CA LYS A 107 12.59 -3.87 2.90
C LYS A 107 13.18 -5.10 2.21
N GLU A 108 12.56 -6.28 2.37
CA GLU A 108 13.02 -7.52 1.74
C GLU A 108 12.93 -7.49 0.20
N ILE A 109 11.98 -6.75 -0.35
CA ILE A 109 11.78 -6.65 -1.80
C ILE A 109 12.32 -5.36 -2.41
N ALA A 110 12.81 -4.44 -1.59
CA ALA A 110 13.35 -3.16 -2.03
C ALA A 110 14.71 -3.34 -2.72
N GLU A 111 14.95 -2.60 -3.81
CA GLU A 111 16.26 -2.48 -4.42
C GLU A 111 17.24 -1.71 -3.51
N TYR A 112 16.72 -0.69 -2.82
CA TYR A 112 17.48 0.15 -1.91
C TYR A 112 16.66 0.51 -0.68
N VAL A 113 17.30 0.51 0.48
CA VAL A 113 16.72 1.01 1.73
C VAL A 113 17.43 2.32 2.08
N THR A 114 16.68 3.40 2.05
CA THR A 114 17.17 4.74 2.40
C THR A 114 17.01 5.02 3.89
N ASP A 115 17.34 6.24 4.32
CA ASP A 115 17.14 6.67 5.69
C ASP A 115 15.63 6.83 6.03
N SER A 116 15.33 7.02 7.31
CA SER A 116 13.98 7.21 7.81
C SER A 116 13.35 8.50 7.26
N VAL A 117 12.02 8.58 7.28
CA VAL A 117 11.28 9.79 6.94
C VAL A 117 11.70 11.01 7.81
N ASN A 118 12.17 10.77 9.03
CA ASN A 118 12.64 11.81 9.94
C ASN A 118 14.11 12.25 9.66
N ASP A 119 14.81 11.52 8.81
CA ASP A 119 16.23 11.69 8.51
C ASP A 119 16.44 11.99 7.01
N ASP A 120 15.52 12.71 6.39
CA ASP A 120 15.57 13.13 4.99
C ASP A 120 15.75 11.97 3.97
N GLY A 121 15.22 10.78 4.26
CA GLY A 121 15.43 9.57 3.47
C GLY A 121 15.14 9.72 1.97
N ILE A 122 14.04 10.40 1.58
CA ILE A 122 13.72 10.64 0.17
C ILE A 122 14.82 11.48 -0.51
N TYR A 123 15.30 12.51 0.15
CA TYR A 123 16.37 13.36 -0.38
C TYR A 123 17.67 12.58 -0.55
N HIS A 124 18.03 11.75 0.41
CA HIS A 124 19.24 10.91 0.33
C HIS A 124 19.14 9.89 -0.81
N ALA A 125 17.97 9.27 -1.01
CA ALA A 125 17.75 8.38 -2.14
C ALA A 125 17.84 9.11 -3.49
N PHE A 126 17.29 10.31 -3.62
CA PHE A 126 17.43 11.10 -4.84
C PHE A 126 18.89 11.40 -5.19
N LYS A 127 19.72 11.67 -4.18
CA LYS A 127 21.16 11.83 -4.37
C LYS A 127 21.84 10.51 -4.75
N TYR A 128 21.48 9.41 -4.12
CA TYR A 128 22.03 8.10 -4.41
C TYR A 128 21.81 7.70 -5.88
N TYR A 129 20.62 7.97 -6.40
CA TYR A 129 20.26 7.69 -7.79
C TYR A 129 20.63 8.82 -8.77
N HIS A 130 21.31 9.87 -8.34
CA HIS A 130 21.69 11.04 -9.15
C HIS A 130 20.50 11.75 -9.83
N LEU A 131 19.35 11.75 -9.17
CA LEU A 131 18.16 12.45 -9.66
C LEU A 131 18.19 13.95 -9.35
N ILE A 132 19.04 14.35 -8.39
CA ILE A 132 19.35 15.74 -8.03
C ILE A 132 20.84 15.90 -7.75
#